data_dee6791f652d2c271e6adf34a74a2acb
#
_entry.id   dee6791f652d2c271e6adf34a74a2acb
#
_cell.length_a   1.000
_cell.length_b   1.000
_cell.length_c   1.000
_cell.angle_alpha   90.00
_cell.angle_beta   90.00
_cell.angle_gamma   90.00
#
_symmetry.space_group_name_H-M   'P 1'
#
loop_
_entity.id
_entity.type
_entity.pdbx_description
1 polymer ?
#
loop_
_entity_poly.entity_id
_entity_poly.type
_entity_poly.pdbx_seq_one_letter_code
_entity_poly.pdbx_strand_id
1 'polypeptide(L)'
;TKKNMNVLSLFDGMSCGQIALDKLGIKVDNYFASEIDKYAIQVTQKNYPNTKQIGSVLGVKGEDLPKICLLYGGSPCQNLSKAVINNIKHNKGLQGEKSSLFYEYLRVLTEVKPKYFLLEMLAE
;
A
#
# COMPACT_ATOMS: atom_id res chain seq x y z
N THR A 1 26.33 10.72 -3.41
CA THR A 1 25.24 10.15 -4.25
C THR A 1 23.91 10.34 -3.58
N LYS A 2 23.05 11.08 -4.25
CA LYS A 2 21.71 11.41 -3.77
C LYS A 2 20.85 10.16 -3.76
N LYS A 3 20.43 9.72 -2.58
CA LYS A 3 19.49 8.61 -2.46
C LYS A 3 18.10 9.10 -2.84
N ASN A 4 17.46 8.44 -3.81
CA ASN A 4 16.10 8.76 -4.20
C ASN A 4 15.13 8.25 -3.14
N MET A 5 14.21 9.12 -2.72
CA MET A 5 13.12 8.76 -1.84
C MET A 5 11.94 8.30 -2.70
N ASN A 6 11.90 7.02 -3.01
CA ASN A 6 10.80 6.41 -3.75
C ASN A 6 9.85 5.74 -2.76
N VAL A 7 8.56 6.05 -2.89
CA VAL A 7 7.52 5.51 -2.03
C VAL A 7 6.58 4.66 -2.87
N LEU A 8 6.24 3.50 -2.35
CA LEU A 8 5.19 2.65 -2.90
C LEU A 8 4.06 2.57 -1.87
N SER A 9 2.89 3.02 -2.25
CA SER A 9 1.69 2.97 -1.41
C SER A 9 0.71 1.97 -1.99
N LEU A 10 0.41 0.94 -1.23
CA LEU A 10 -0.60 -0.07 -1.59
C LEU A 10 -1.92 0.31 -0.94
N PHE A 11 -3.02 0.09 -1.65
CA PHE A 11 -4.35 0.49 -1.19
C PHE A 11 -4.39 1.97 -0.85
N ASP A 12 -3.89 2.78 -1.79
CA ASP A 12 -3.54 4.18 -1.54
C ASP A 12 -4.74 5.07 -1.19
N GLY A 13 -5.92 4.74 -1.70
CA GLY A 13 -7.10 5.58 -1.48
C GLY A 13 -6.90 6.97 -2.06
N MET A 14 -7.17 7.97 -1.25
CA MET A 14 -7.02 9.38 -1.62
C MET A 14 -5.60 9.92 -1.35
N SER A 15 -4.64 9.05 -1.13
CA SER A 15 -3.24 9.40 -0.87
C SER A 15 -3.01 10.19 0.41
N CYS A 16 -3.66 9.78 1.49
CA CYS A 16 -3.41 10.39 2.79
C CYS A 16 -1.94 10.24 3.22
N GLY A 17 -1.26 9.22 2.74
CA GLY A 17 0.17 9.05 2.96
C GLY A 17 1.00 10.20 2.40
N GLN A 18 0.64 10.72 1.21
CA GLN A 18 1.33 11.88 0.64
C GLN A 18 1.13 13.14 1.49
N ILE A 19 -0.09 13.32 2.01
CA ILE A 19 -0.38 14.45 2.91
C ILE A 19 0.50 14.37 4.15
N ALA A 20 0.60 13.20 4.73
CA ALA A 20 1.42 12.99 5.93
C ALA A 20 2.90 13.28 5.65
N LEU A 21 3.43 12.81 4.54
CA LEU A 21 4.82 13.05 4.15
C LEU A 21 5.08 14.54 3.92
N ASP A 22 4.14 15.23 3.27
CA ASP A 22 4.22 16.69 3.07
C ASP A 22 4.27 17.44 4.40
N LYS A 23 3.40 17.07 5.33
CA LYS A 23 3.35 17.72 6.64
C LYS A 23 4.61 17.49 7.46
N LEU A 24 5.28 16.37 7.25
CA LEU A 24 6.56 16.06 7.89
C LEU A 24 7.74 16.70 7.19
N GLY A 25 7.52 17.38 6.06
CA GLY A 25 8.59 17.99 5.28
C GLY A 25 9.47 16.98 4.55
N ILE A 26 9.00 15.77 4.38
CA ILE A 26 9.75 14.72 3.68
C ILE A 26 9.53 14.86 2.18
N LYS A 27 10.62 15.11 1.46
CA LYS A 27 10.57 15.25 0.01
C LYS A 27 10.60 13.87 -0.64
N VAL A 28 9.56 13.58 -1.44
CA VAL A 28 9.43 12.32 -2.17
C VAL A 28 9.79 12.56 -3.64
N ASP A 29 10.69 11.76 -4.17
CA ASP A 29 11.09 11.86 -5.58
C ASP A 29 10.06 11.20 -6.50
N ASN A 30 9.62 10.00 -6.16
CA ASN A 30 8.59 9.28 -6.91
C ASN A 30 7.62 8.61 -5.94
N TYR A 31 6.34 8.82 -6.17
CA TYR A 31 5.27 8.20 -5.40
C TYR A 31 4.47 7.30 -6.31
N PHE A 32 4.55 5.99 -6.04
CA PHE A 32 3.80 4.98 -6.78
C PHE A 32 2.60 4.58 -5.94
N ALA A 33 1.41 4.63 -6.54
CA ALA A 33 0.17 4.31 -5.85
C ALA A 33 -0.52 3.15 -6.52
N SER A 34 -0.84 2.13 -5.74
CA SER A 34 -1.68 1.01 -6.18
C SER A 34 -3.08 1.20 -5.60
N GLU A 35 -4.04 1.45 -6.47
CA GLU A 35 -5.43 1.69 -6.12
C GLU A 35 -6.32 1.31 -7.32
N ILE A 36 -7.52 0.82 -7.03
CA ILE A 36 -8.47 0.44 -8.08
C ILE A 36 -9.74 1.29 -8.09
N ASP A 37 -10.01 2.03 -7.00
CA ASP A 37 -11.19 2.90 -6.92
C ASP A 37 -10.95 4.15 -7.77
N LYS A 38 -11.70 4.28 -8.85
CA LYS A 38 -11.54 5.39 -9.79
C LYS A 38 -11.78 6.76 -9.17
N TYR A 39 -12.66 6.85 -8.20
CA TYR A 39 -12.95 8.13 -7.52
C TYR A 39 -11.79 8.53 -6.63
N ALA A 40 -11.25 7.58 -5.88
CA ALA A 40 -10.07 7.84 -5.05
C ALA A 40 -8.88 8.26 -5.92
N ILE A 41 -8.67 7.58 -7.05
CA ILE A 41 -7.62 7.93 -8.01
C ILE A 41 -7.79 9.36 -8.53
N GLN A 42 -9.03 9.76 -8.86
CA GLN A 42 -9.33 11.11 -9.33
C GLN A 42 -8.95 12.16 -8.28
N VAL A 43 -9.29 11.92 -7.02
CA VAL A 43 -8.95 12.83 -5.92
C VAL A 43 -7.44 12.93 -5.78
N THR A 44 -6.74 11.81 -5.81
CA THR A 44 -5.28 11.78 -5.74
C THR A 44 -4.65 12.57 -6.88
N GLN A 45 -5.08 12.34 -8.10
CA GLN A 45 -4.48 13.01 -9.28
C GLN A 45 -4.77 14.51 -9.30
N LYS A 46 -5.89 14.93 -8.72
CA LYS A 46 -6.21 16.35 -8.58
C LYS A 46 -5.26 17.05 -7.60
N ASN A 47 -5.01 16.41 -6.46
CA ASN A 47 -4.19 16.99 -5.38
C ASN A 47 -2.69 16.75 -5.58
N TYR A 48 -2.33 15.62 -6.20
CA TYR A 48 -0.96 15.21 -6.41
C TYR A 48 -0.80 14.66 -7.83
N PRO A 49 -0.75 15.55 -8.84
CA PRO A 49 -0.75 15.12 -10.25
C PRO A 49 0.47 14.32 -10.66
N ASN A 50 1.56 14.38 -9.90
CA ASN A 50 2.77 13.62 -10.20
C ASN A 50 2.74 12.18 -9.66
N THR A 51 1.65 11.79 -9.01
CA THR A 51 1.46 10.43 -8.53
C THR A 51 1.43 9.44 -9.69
N LYS A 52 2.22 8.38 -9.58
CA LYS A 52 2.26 7.32 -10.59
C LYS A 52 1.31 6.19 -10.18
N GLN A 53 0.15 6.14 -10.84
CA GLN A 53 -0.83 5.09 -10.59
C GLN A 53 -0.40 3.82 -11.30
N ILE A 54 -0.27 2.73 -10.55
CA ILE A 54 0.21 1.45 -11.08
C ILE A 54 -0.85 0.35 -11.06
N GLY A 55 -2.09 0.70 -10.73
CA GLY A 55 -3.23 -0.22 -10.83
C GLY A 55 -3.42 -1.12 -9.62
N SER A 56 -3.99 -2.29 -9.87
CA SER A 56 -4.28 -3.26 -8.81
C SER A 56 -3.02 -3.82 -8.18
N VAL A 57 -3.08 -4.07 -6.86
CA VAL A 57 -2.01 -4.73 -6.12
C VAL A 57 -1.67 -6.10 -6.71
N LEU A 58 -2.64 -6.77 -7.31
CA LEU A 58 -2.43 -8.08 -7.93
C LEU A 58 -1.44 -8.02 -9.10
N GLY A 59 -1.36 -6.86 -9.78
CA GLY A 59 -0.44 -6.64 -10.89
C GLY A 59 0.89 -6.02 -10.51
N VAL A 60 1.09 -5.69 -9.24
CA VAL A 60 2.35 -5.06 -8.80
C VAL A 60 3.45 -6.11 -8.75
N LYS A 61 4.54 -5.82 -9.45
CA LYS A 61 5.74 -6.67 -9.46
C LYS A 61 6.95 -5.85 -9.04
N GLY A 62 7.72 -6.38 -8.09
CA GLY A 62 8.92 -5.69 -7.61
C GLY A 62 9.93 -5.41 -8.70
N GLU A 63 10.04 -6.30 -9.69
CA GLU A 63 10.97 -6.15 -10.81
C GLU A 63 10.67 -4.95 -11.72
N ASP A 64 9.40 -4.52 -11.74
CA ASP A 64 8.96 -3.38 -12.57
C ASP A 64 9.16 -2.03 -11.89
N LEU A 65 9.60 -2.03 -10.64
CA LEU A 65 9.73 -0.83 -9.82
C LEU A 65 11.19 -0.50 -9.55
N PRO A 66 11.52 0.79 -9.40
CA PRO A 66 12.84 1.16 -8.91
C PRO A 66 12.99 0.76 -7.45
N LYS A 67 14.18 0.98 -6.90
CA LYS A 67 14.42 0.72 -5.49
C LYS A 67 13.49 1.58 -4.63
N ILE A 68 12.68 0.93 -3.80
CA ILE A 68 11.70 1.59 -2.93
C ILE A 68 12.32 1.81 -1.56
N CYS A 69 12.23 3.04 -1.08
CA CYS A 69 12.68 3.40 0.27
C CYS A 69 11.62 3.08 1.31
N LEU A 70 10.36 3.44 1.03
CA LEU A 70 9.24 3.25 1.95
C LEU A 70 8.10 2.52 1.24
N LEU A 71 7.68 1.41 1.79
CA LEU A 71 6.45 0.72 1.42
C LEU A 71 5.39 1.04 2.46
N TYR A 72 4.32 1.70 2.04
CA TYR A 72 3.19 2.04 2.90
C TYR A 72 1.96 1.30 2.42
N GLY A 73 1.18 0.78 3.34
CA GLY A 73 -0.08 0.14 2.98
C GLY A 73 -1.11 0.29 4.08
N GLY A 74 -2.25 0.91 3.72
CA GLY A 74 -3.44 0.87 4.53
C GLY A 74 -4.34 -0.23 3.99
N SER A 75 -4.10 -1.46 4.42
CA SER A 75 -4.88 -2.60 3.94
C SER A 75 -6.37 -2.34 4.15
N PRO A 76 -7.24 -2.65 3.16
CA PRO A 76 -8.68 -2.53 3.33
C PRO A 76 -9.21 -3.61 4.28
N CYS A 77 -8.62 -3.69 5.44
CA CYS A 77 -8.82 -4.79 6.38
C CYS A 77 -9.83 -4.48 7.45
N GLN A 78 -10.98 -3.87 7.08
CA GLN A 78 -12.12 -3.88 7.99
C GLN A 78 -12.44 -5.28 8.47
N ASN A 79 -11.98 -6.29 7.74
CA ASN A 79 -12.26 -7.68 8.05
C ASN A 79 -11.02 -8.50 8.42
N LEU A 80 -9.82 -7.92 8.43
CA LEU A 80 -8.64 -8.72 8.76
C LEU A 80 -8.65 -9.15 10.22
N SER A 81 -8.99 -8.26 11.14
CA SER A 81 -9.11 -8.61 12.55
C SER A 81 -10.23 -9.63 12.77
N LYS A 82 -11.38 -9.44 12.10
CA LYS A 82 -12.47 -10.42 12.13
C LYS A 82 -12.08 -11.72 11.44
N ALA A 83 -11.35 -11.64 10.32
CA ALA A 83 -10.86 -12.82 9.62
C ALA A 83 -9.85 -13.59 10.47
N VAL A 84 -8.96 -12.92 11.17
CA VAL A 84 -8.02 -13.56 12.10
C VAL A 84 -8.78 -14.26 13.23
N ILE A 85 -9.75 -13.55 13.84
CA ILE A 85 -10.58 -14.12 14.91
C ILE A 85 -11.38 -15.32 14.40
N ASN A 86 -12.00 -15.19 13.24
CA ASN A 86 -12.78 -16.27 12.65
C ASN A 86 -11.90 -17.45 12.24
N ASN A 87 -10.70 -17.19 11.77
CA ASN A 87 -9.75 -18.24 11.40
C ASN A 87 -9.26 -19.02 12.61
N ILE A 88 -9.06 -18.33 13.72
CA ILE A 88 -8.74 -18.99 15.00
C ILE A 88 -9.90 -19.88 15.43
N LYS A 89 -11.16 -19.39 15.29
CA LYS A 89 -12.36 -20.15 15.66
C LYS A 89 -12.65 -21.33 14.74
N HIS A 90 -12.39 -21.18 13.46
CA HIS A 90 -12.83 -22.14 12.44
C HIS A 90 -11.69 -22.91 11.78
N ASN A 91 -10.47 -22.65 12.17
CA ASN A 91 -9.27 -23.31 11.64
C ASN A 91 -9.18 -23.23 10.09
N LYS A 92 -9.66 -22.14 9.51
CA LYS A 92 -9.74 -21.97 8.06
C LYS A 92 -8.54 -21.24 7.43
N GLY A 93 -7.53 -20.88 8.21
CA GLY A 93 -6.42 -20.07 7.71
C GLY A 93 -6.89 -18.70 7.17
N LEU A 94 -5.99 -17.83 6.78
CA LEU A 94 -6.31 -16.51 6.19
C LEU A 94 -6.72 -16.65 4.72
N GLN A 95 -7.80 -17.39 4.41
CA GLN A 95 -8.16 -17.74 3.03
C GLN A 95 -9.34 -16.96 2.46
N GLY A 96 -9.88 -15.96 3.14
CA GLY A 96 -10.94 -15.13 2.60
C GLY A 96 -10.41 -14.12 1.56
N GLU A 97 -11.26 -13.65 0.64
CA GLU A 97 -10.87 -12.66 -0.39
C GLU A 97 -10.12 -11.45 0.19
N LYS A 98 -10.56 -10.96 1.35
CA LYS A 98 -9.95 -9.77 1.97
C LYS A 98 -8.65 -10.09 2.69
N SER A 99 -8.48 -11.31 3.16
CA SER A 99 -7.21 -11.74 3.73
C SER A 99 -6.17 -12.03 2.65
N SER A 100 -6.59 -12.33 1.41
CA SER A 100 -5.66 -12.47 0.29
C SER A 100 -4.96 -11.15 -0.04
N LEU A 101 -5.61 -10.00 0.21
CA LEU A 101 -4.98 -8.69 0.01
C LEU A 101 -3.85 -8.45 1.01
N PHE A 102 -3.99 -8.94 2.23
CA PHE A 102 -2.89 -8.91 3.19
C PHE A 102 -1.69 -9.73 2.70
N TYR A 103 -1.94 -10.91 2.15
CA TYR A 103 -0.88 -11.73 1.56
C TYR A 103 -0.25 -11.05 0.35
N GLU A 104 -1.03 -10.28 -0.42
CA GLU A 104 -0.48 -9.49 -1.51
C GLU A 104 0.47 -8.40 -0.99
N TYR A 105 0.14 -7.77 0.12
CA TYR A 105 1.06 -6.84 0.79
C TYR A 105 2.38 -7.54 1.14
N LEU A 106 2.29 -8.72 1.76
CA LEU A 106 3.48 -9.48 2.14
C LEU A 106 4.30 -9.92 0.92
N ARG A 107 3.63 -10.30 -0.16
CA ARG A 107 4.30 -10.64 -1.42
C ARG A 107 5.08 -9.45 -1.95
N VAL A 108 4.44 -8.30 -2.05
CA VAL A 108 5.08 -7.08 -2.54
C VAL A 108 6.24 -6.68 -1.62
N LEU A 109 6.05 -6.76 -0.31
CA LEU A 109 7.11 -6.50 0.66
C LEU A 109 8.34 -7.39 0.40
N THR A 110 8.11 -8.66 0.13
CA THR A 110 9.17 -9.63 -0.15
C THR A 110 9.88 -9.34 -1.48
N GLU A 111 9.13 -8.95 -2.51
CA GLU A 111 9.69 -8.64 -3.83
C GLU A 111 10.44 -7.33 -3.87
N VAL A 112 9.88 -6.30 -3.23
CA VAL A 112 10.41 -4.93 -3.28
C VAL A 112 11.57 -4.72 -2.32
N LYS A 113 11.56 -5.39 -1.17
CA LYS A 113 12.58 -5.26 -0.11
C LYS A 113 12.88 -3.80 0.22
N PRO A 114 11.88 -3.03 0.67
CA PRO A 114 12.09 -1.62 0.96
C PRO A 114 12.97 -1.44 2.19
N LYS A 115 13.56 -0.25 2.32
CA LYS A 115 14.33 0.09 3.52
C LYS A 115 13.42 0.18 4.74
N TYR A 116 12.23 0.74 4.57
CA TYR A 116 11.22 0.87 5.63
C TYR A 116 9.87 0.43 5.10
N PHE A 117 9.04 -0.10 5.99
CA PHE A 117 7.66 -0.38 5.65
C PHE A 117 6.73 0.00 6.80
N LEU A 118 5.50 0.37 6.45
CA LEU A 118 4.45 0.70 7.39
C LEU A 118 3.16 0.04 6.92
N LEU A 119 2.59 -0.78 7.76
CA LEU A 119 1.29 -1.39 7.52
C LEU A 119 0.30 -0.85 8.53
N GLU A 120 -0.72 -0.16 8.03
CA GLU A 120 -1.80 0.35 8.84
C GLU A 120 -2.98 -0.61 8.78
N MET A 121 -3.48 -1.00 9.93
CA MET A 121 -4.66 -1.85 10.06
C MET A 121 -5.63 -1.20 11.01
N LEU A 122 -6.90 -1.11 10.60
CA LEU A 122 -7.97 -0.68 11.48
C LEU A 122 -8.44 -1.89 12.28
N ALA A 123 -8.20 -1.86 13.59
CA ALA A 123 -8.75 -2.83 14.51
C ALA A 123 -10.11 -2.30 14.97
N GLU A 124 -11.18 -3.02 14.66
CA GLU A 124 -12.50 -2.77 15.27
C GLU A 124 -12.62 -3.55 16.57
#